data_b8cee928e45e119662c3896cc38505e9
#
_entry.id   b8cee928e45e119662c3896cc38505e9
#
_cell.length_a   1.000
_cell.length_b   1.000
_cell.length_c   1.000
_cell.angle_alpha   90.00
_cell.angle_beta   90.00
_cell.angle_gamma   90.00
#
_symmetry.space_group_name_H-M   'P 1'
#
loop_
_entity.id
_entity.type
_entity.pdbx_description
1 polymer ?
#
loop_
_entity_poly.entity_id
_entity_poly.type
_entity_poly.pdbx_seq_one_letter_code
_entity_poly.pdbx_strand_id
1 'polypeptide(L)'
;SAPFGKTERYFSREEVDKKIKSVRDEGFYAIEMSESEARACQDDEKKMDGLFQDVMCETMDRWVSMVEESVPKGVEVIVSPGNDDSLAIDDVIKKHERVVYPLNKVVDIGDKYKLISCEWVNPTPWLTPRECSEEELAKRLDKEFSRVDRYDNLLCNFHAPPFGTILDIAPKLDKTLKPVAHFGNIETESVGSKAVRDAIMKYQPLLGLHGHIHECNAHTYLGKTLCVNPGSDYRKGILRGYVVDLPSPEKPKAECWRVEG
;
A
#
# COMPACT_ATOMS: atom_id res chain seq x y z
N SER A 1 26.28 -5.28 -2.10
CA SER A 1 26.39 -4.09 -2.95
C SER A 1 25.37 -3.05 -2.45
N ALA A 2 25.79 -1.81 -2.40
CA ALA A 2 24.88 -0.72 -2.04
C ALA A 2 23.83 -0.51 -3.16
N PRO A 3 22.66 0.09 -2.86
CA PRO A 3 21.72 0.49 -3.88
C PRO A 3 22.45 1.27 -4.99
N PHE A 4 22.12 0.97 -6.25
CA PHE A 4 22.74 1.59 -7.43
C PHE A 4 24.19 1.18 -7.75
N GLY A 5 24.62 -0.03 -7.35
CA GLY A 5 25.91 -0.61 -7.77
C GLY A 5 27.15 -0.01 -7.10
N LYS A 6 26.98 0.79 -6.04
CA LYS A 6 28.11 1.26 -5.22
C LYS A 6 28.57 0.15 -4.29
N THR A 7 29.88 -0.03 -4.16
CA THR A 7 30.48 -0.95 -3.19
C THR A 7 31.07 -0.12 -2.04
N GLU A 8 30.61 -0.42 -0.83
CA GLU A 8 31.16 0.14 0.40
C GLU A 8 31.80 -0.98 1.21
N ARG A 9 32.87 -0.68 1.95
CA ARG A 9 33.56 -1.62 2.83
C ARG A 9 33.43 -1.20 4.26
N TYR A 10 33.10 -2.15 5.13
CA TYR A 10 32.99 -1.96 6.57
C TYR A 10 33.93 -2.90 7.28
N PHE A 11 34.51 -2.48 8.38
CA PHE A 11 35.58 -3.22 9.07
C PHE A 11 35.16 -3.73 10.45
N SER A 12 33.95 -3.38 10.90
CA SER A 12 33.42 -3.87 12.17
C SER A 12 31.96 -4.30 12.02
N ARG A 13 31.51 -5.20 12.90
CA ARG A 13 30.10 -5.61 12.98
C ARG A 13 29.19 -4.42 13.29
N GLU A 14 29.62 -3.52 14.16
CA GLU A 14 28.85 -2.33 14.52
C GLU A 14 28.58 -1.41 13.32
N GLU A 15 29.57 -1.23 12.45
CA GLU A 15 29.39 -0.45 11.21
C GLU A 15 28.41 -1.12 10.25
N VAL A 16 28.48 -2.46 10.11
CA VAL A 16 27.54 -3.25 9.29
C VAL A 16 26.13 -3.11 9.83
N ASP A 17 25.93 -3.28 11.14
CA ASP A 17 24.61 -3.19 11.77
C ASP A 17 24.00 -1.79 11.62
N LYS A 18 24.79 -0.73 11.77
CA LYS A 18 24.36 0.65 11.49
C LYS A 18 23.93 0.82 10.03
N LYS A 19 24.68 0.24 9.09
CA LYS A 19 24.35 0.32 7.67
C LYS A 19 23.09 -0.46 7.33
N ILE A 20 22.94 -1.67 7.87
CA ILE A 20 21.71 -2.48 7.72
C ILE A 20 20.51 -1.68 8.22
N LYS A 21 20.62 -1.07 9.40
CA LYS A 21 19.55 -0.22 9.94
C LYS A 21 19.24 0.93 9.00
N SER A 22 20.23 1.69 8.55
CA SER A 22 20.05 2.80 7.60
C SER A 22 19.34 2.37 6.32
N VAL A 23 19.76 1.24 5.73
CA VAL A 23 19.15 0.68 4.50
C VAL A 23 17.69 0.31 4.72
N ARG A 24 17.37 -0.26 5.88
CA ARG A 24 15.98 -0.61 6.26
C ARG A 24 15.13 0.63 6.53
N ASP A 25 15.70 1.63 7.19
CA ASP A 25 15.02 2.92 7.46
C ASP A 25 14.72 3.68 6.15
N GLU A 26 15.51 3.45 5.09
CA GLU A 26 15.26 3.96 3.74
C GLU A 26 14.24 3.12 2.94
N GLY A 27 13.66 2.07 3.53
CA GLY A 27 12.66 1.20 2.90
C GLY A 27 13.23 0.13 1.97
N PHE A 28 14.53 -0.17 2.07
CA PHE A 28 15.16 -1.25 1.32
C PHE A 28 15.37 -2.50 2.17
N TYR A 29 15.41 -3.66 1.53
CA TYR A 29 15.77 -4.91 2.17
C TYR A 29 17.30 -5.05 2.25
N ALA A 30 17.82 -5.20 3.46
CA ALA A 30 19.23 -5.49 3.69
C ALA A 30 19.41 -6.99 3.96
N ILE A 31 20.19 -7.65 3.13
CA ILE A 31 20.43 -9.10 3.19
C ILE A 31 21.91 -9.34 3.43
N GLU A 32 22.22 -10.11 4.48
CA GLU A 32 23.58 -10.57 4.75
C GLU A 32 23.81 -11.93 4.07
N MET A 33 24.89 -12.03 3.31
CA MET A 33 25.27 -13.28 2.66
C MET A 33 26.77 -13.29 2.34
N SER A 34 27.32 -14.47 2.11
CA SER A 34 28.68 -14.63 1.63
C SER A 34 28.84 -14.13 0.18
N GLU A 35 30.08 -13.86 -0.23
CA GLU A 35 30.36 -13.46 -1.61
C GLU A 35 29.98 -14.55 -2.62
N SER A 36 30.14 -15.83 -2.25
CA SER A 36 29.74 -16.96 -3.09
C SER A 36 28.23 -17.05 -3.26
N GLU A 37 27.45 -16.82 -2.20
CA GLU A 37 25.98 -16.75 -2.25
C GLU A 37 25.51 -15.56 -3.08
N ALA A 38 26.12 -14.38 -2.89
CA ALA A 38 25.78 -13.19 -3.66
C ALA A 38 25.99 -13.40 -5.18
N ARG A 39 27.11 -14.05 -5.58
CA ARG A 39 27.34 -14.41 -6.98
C ARG A 39 26.32 -15.42 -7.49
N ALA A 40 26.03 -16.47 -6.72
CA ALA A 40 25.04 -17.48 -7.10
C ALA A 40 23.61 -16.91 -7.27
N CYS A 41 23.26 -15.86 -6.51
CA CYS A 41 21.99 -15.17 -6.65
C CYS A 41 21.96 -14.20 -7.85
N GLN A 42 23.11 -13.58 -8.20
CA GLN A 42 23.19 -12.71 -9.40
C GLN A 42 23.03 -13.50 -10.71
N ASP A 43 23.44 -14.76 -10.73
CA ASP A 43 23.40 -15.62 -11.91
C ASP A 43 22.09 -16.44 -12.00
N ASP A 44 21.22 -16.39 -10.99
CA ASP A 44 19.97 -17.16 -10.91
C ASP A 44 18.82 -16.29 -10.44
N GLU A 45 18.01 -15.81 -11.40
CA GLU A 45 16.85 -14.95 -11.15
C GLU A 45 15.84 -15.59 -10.18
N LYS A 46 15.61 -16.91 -10.28
CA LYS A 46 14.67 -17.60 -9.38
C LYS A 46 15.15 -17.63 -7.92
N LYS A 47 16.46 -17.75 -7.73
CA LYS A 47 17.05 -17.66 -6.38
C LYS A 47 16.92 -16.25 -5.82
N MET A 48 17.12 -15.25 -6.66
CA MET A 48 16.96 -13.86 -6.26
C MET A 48 15.49 -13.57 -5.86
N ASP A 49 14.53 -14.01 -6.67
CA ASP A 49 13.10 -13.85 -6.39
C ASP A 49 12.70 -14.57 -5.10
N GLY A 50 13.16 -15.82 -4.90
CA GLY A 50 12.90 -16.55 -3.65
C GLY A 50 13.47 -15.85 -2.43
N LEU A 51 14.71 -15.37 -2.51
CA LEU A 51 15.34 -14.61 -1.43
C LEU A 51 14.59 -13.31 -1.12
N PHE A 52 14.13 -12.61 -2.15
CA PHE A 52 13.35 -11.39 -2.00
C PHE A 52 12.01 -11.66 -1.30
N GLN A 53 11.35 -12.75 -1.69
CA GLN A 53 10.11 -13.21 -1.07
C GLN A 53 10.30 -13.57 0.41
N ASP A 54 11.37 -14.30 0.74
CA ASP A 54 11.68 -14.68 2.13
C ASP A 54 11.90 -13.44 3.01
N VAL A 55 12.70 -12.48 2.56
CA VAL A 55 12.98 -11.26 3.32
C VAL A 55 11.74 -10.38 3.45
N MET A 56 10.87 -10.36 2.43
CA MET A 56 9.58 -9.67 2.50
C MET A 56 8.67 -10.32 3.56
N CYS A 57 8.57 -11.64 3.56
CA CYS A 57 7.80 -12.40 4.56
C CYS A 57 8.33 -12.18 5.98
N GLU A 58 9.65 -12.26 6.19
CA GLU A 58 10.28 -11.99 7.49
C GLU A 58 10.03 -10.55 7.97
N THR A 59 10.07 -9.59 7.05
CA THR A 59 9.81 -8.18 7.37
C THR A 59 8.36 -7.97 7.76
N MET A 60 7.43 -8.58 7.03
CA MET A 60 6.00 -8.52 7.34
C MET A 60 5.71 -9.16 8.71
N ASP A 61 6.26 -10.35 8.97
CA ASP A 61 6.11 -11.05 10.26
C ASP A 61 6.58 -10.17 11.43
N ARG A 62 7.73 -9.53 11.29
CA ARG A 62 8.25 -8.58 12.29
C ARG A 62 7.32 -7.37 12.49
N TRP A 63 6.80 -6.77 11.41
CA TRP A 63 5.89 -5.63 11.52
C TRP A 63 4.57 -6.00 12.19
N VAL A 64 4.00 -7.15 11.82
CA VAL A 64 2.76 -7.63 12.45
C VAL A 64 2.99 -8.00 13.92
N SER A 65 4.14 -8.59 14.26
CA SER A 65 4.52 -8.84 15.66
C SER A 65 4.62 -7.56 16.50
N MET A 66 5.09 -6.46 15.92
CA MET A 66 5.11 -5.16 16.60
C MET A 66 3.71 -4.68 17.00
N VAL A 67 2.66 -5.07 16.27
CA VAL A 67 1.26 -4.76 16.65
C VAL A 67 0.90 -5.44 17.95
N GLU A 68 1.32 -6.68 18.14
CA GLU A 68 1.06 -7.43 19.40
C GLU A 68 1.70 -6.78 20.61
N GLU A 69 2.90 -6.21 20.41
CA GLU A 69 3.69 -5.59 21.48
C GLU A 69 3.27 -4.15 21.78
N SER A 70 2.87 -3.39 20.76
CA SER A 70 2.77 -1.93 20.86
C SER A 70 1.34 -1.39 20.78
N VAL A 71 0.38 -2.13 20.18
CA VAL A 71 -0.98 -1.63 20.00
C VAL A 71 -1.89 -2.10 21.13
N PRO A 72 -2.63 -1.19 21.81
CA PRO A 72 -3.58 -1.56 22.87
C PRO A 72 -4.61 -2.59 22.38
N LYS A 73 -4.98 -3.54 23.27
CA LYS A 73 -5.91 -4.64 22.92
C LYS A 73 -7.28 -4.19 22.41
N GLY A 74 -7.74 -2.99 22.79
CA GLY A 74 -9.02 -2.44 22.34
C GLY A 74 -8.98 -1.77 20.95
N VAL A 75 -7.80 -1.70 20.31
CA VAL A 75 -7.62 -1.14 18.98
C VAL A 75 -7.57 -2.28 17.98
N GLU A 76 -8.48 -2.30 17.02
CA GLU A 76 -8.46 -3.24 15.90
C GLU A 76 -7.45 -2.76 14.85
N VAL A 77 -6.63 -3.68 14.35
CA VAL A 77 -5.64 -3.39 13.31
C VAL A 77 -5.94 -4.22 12.08
N ILE A 78 -6.12 -3.55 10.95
CA ILE A 78 -6.39 -4.19 9.66
C ILE A 78 -5.17 -3.99 8.78
N VAL A 79 -4.60 -5.09 8.27
CA VAL A 79 -3.42 -5.07 7.42
C VAL A 79 -3.76 -5.66 6.05
N SER A 80 -3.61 -4.85 5.02
CA SER A 80 -3.83 -5.24 3.63
C SER A 80 -2.53 -5.09 2.83
N PRO A 81 -2.16 -6.05 1.97
CA PRO A 81 -1.05 -5.88 1.05
C PRO A 81 -1.33 -4.81 0.00
N GLY A 82 -0.27 -4.28 -0.61
CA GLY A 82 -0.31 -3.45 -1.80
C GLY A 82 0.10 -4.22 -3.06
N ASN A 83 0.22 -3.52 -4.17
CA ASN A 83 0.52 -4.13 -5.47
C ASN A 83 1.95 -4.73 -5.55
N ASP A 84 2.92 -4.14 -4.88
CA ASP A 84 4.31 -4.60 -4.86
C ASP A 84 4.53 -5.86 -3.99
N ASP A 85 3.57 -6.17 -3.14
CA ASP A 85 3.70 -7.25 -2.18
C ASP A 85 3.52 -8.62 -2.85
N SER A 86 4.45 -9.55 -2.58
CA SER A 86 4.32 -10.95 -2.96
C SER A 86 3.04 -11.56 -2.39
N LEU A 87 2.43 -12.50 -3.13
CA LEU A 87 1.27 -13.25 -2.63
C LEU A 87 1.58 -14.06 -1.37
N ALA A 88 2.84 -14.38 -1.12
CA ALA A 88 3.26 -15.15 0.04
C ALA A 88 3.06 -14.42 1.37
N ILE A 89 3.05 -13.08 1.39
CA ILE A 89 2.83 -12.33 2.65
C ILE A 89 1.41 -12.51 3.22
N ASP A 90 0.45 -12.90 2.37
CA ASP A 90 -0.92 -13.12 2.80
C ASP A 90 -1.01 -14.17 3.93
N ASP A 91 -0.25 -15.25 3.78
CA ASP A 91 -0.21 -16.31 4.79
C ASP A 91 0.56 -15.91 6.05
N VAL A 92 1.50 -14.98 5.92
CA VAL A 92 2.17 -14.38 7.08
C VAL A 92 1.18 -13.54 7.87
N ILE A 93 0.45 -12.63 7.23
CA ILE A 93 -0.53 -11.77 7.91
C ILE A 93 -1.63 -12.61 8.58
N LYS A 94 -2.14 -13.65 7.89
CA LYS A 94 -3.21 -14.52 8.40
C LYS A 94 -2.83 -15.34 9.65
N LYS A 95 -1.54 -15.58 9.91
CA LYS A 95 -1.07 -16.32 11.09
C LYS A 95 -1.21 -15.53 12.38
N HIS A 96 -1.27 -14.21 12.32
CA HIS A 96 -1.30 -13.33 13.47
C HIS A 96 -2.74 -13.01 13.89
N GLU A 97 -3.13 -13.41 15.10
CA GLU A 97 -4.49 -13.20 15.61
C GLU A 97 -4.81 -11.72 15.93
N ARG A 98 -3.79 -10.89 16.14
CA ARG A 98 -3.93 -9.48 16.49
C ARG A 98 -4.27 -8.56 15.31
N VAL A 99 -4.10 -9.05 14.11
CA VAL A 99 -4.41 -8.28 12.89
C VAL A 99 -5.53 -8.94 12.10
N VAL A 100 -6.33 -8.13 11.46
CA VAL A 100 -7.37 -8.59 10.55
C VAL A 100 -6.84 -8.53 9.13
N TYR A 101 -6.71 -9.68 8.48
CA TYR A 101 -6.49 -9.77 7.03
C TYR A 101 -7.82 -9.56 6.32
N PRO A 102 -8.01 -8.47 5.55
CA PRO A 102 -9.35 -8.04 5.14
C PRO A 102 -9.81 -8.56 3.77
N LEU A 103 -8.97 -9.26 3.00
CA LEU A 103 -9.26 -9.61 1.62
C LEU A 103 -10.27 -10.75 1.48
N ASN A 104 -11.09 -10.66 0.43
CA ASN A 104 -12.11 -11.66 0.06
C ASN A 104 -13.18 -11.91 1.14
N LYS A 105 -13.41 -10.97 2.03
CA LYS A 105 -14.46 -11.02 3.07
C LYS A 105 -14.95 -9.62 3.42
N VAL A 106 -16.08 -9.56 4.11
CA VAL A 106 -16.55 -8.34 4.77
C VAL A 106 -16.01 -8.33 6.19
N VAL A 107 -15.43 -7.20 6.60
CA VAL A 107 -14.96 -6.97 7.97
C VAL A 107 -15.93 -5.99 8.63
N ASP A 108 -16.41 -6.32 9.83
CA ASP A 108 -17.24 -5.41 10.62
C ASP A 108 -16.33 -4.39 11.33
N ILE A 109 -16.66 -3.11 11.24
CA ILE A 109 -15.96 -2.01 11.91
C ILE A 109 -16.89 -1.46 12.98
N GLY A 110 -16.64 -1.88 14.20
CA GLY A 110 -17.61 -1.67 15.29
C GLY A 110 -18.98 -2.27 14.93
N ASP A 111 -20.04 -1.72 15.54
CA ASP A 111 -21.39 -2.26 15.37
C ASP A 111 -22.13 -1.75 14.12
N LYS A 112 -21.59 -0.75 13.42
CA LYS A 112 -22.36 0.00 12.40
C LYS A 112 -21.80 -0.10 11.00
N TYR A 113 -20.49 -0.24 10.85
CA TYR A 113 -19.83 -0.11 9.57
C TYR A 113 -19.28 -1.43 9.08
N LYS A 114 -19.12 -1.52 7.79
CA LYS A 114 -18.53 -2.67 7.11
C LYS A 114 -17.38 -2.22 6.23
N LEU A 115 -16.38 -3.08 6.08
CA LEU A 115 -15.25 -2.83 5.20
C LEU A 115 -15.12 -3.97 4.20
N ILE A 116 -14.93 -3.60 2.93
CA ILE A 116 -14.46 -4.49 1.86
C ILE A 116 -13.12 -4.02 1.35
N SER A 117 -12.31 -4.92 0.84
CA SER A 117 -10.93 -4.61 0.44
C SER A 117 -10.57 -5.19 -0.91
N CYS A 118 -9.76 -4.45 -1.67
CA CYS A 118 -9.16 -4.90 -2.92
C CYS A 118 -7.73 -4.37 -3.01
N GLU A 119 -6.76 -5.27 -3.06
CA GLU A 119 -5.33 -4.99 -3.14
C GLU A 119 -4.82 -4.82 -4.57
N TRP A 120 -5.62 -5.20 -5.54
CA TRP A 120 -5.27 -5.15 -6.96
C TRP A 120 -5.33 -3.74 -7.51
N VAL A 121 -4.40 -3.45 -8.44
CA VAL A 121 -4.34 -2.18 -9.15
C VAL A 121 -4.42 -2.38 -10.67
N ASN A 122 -4.69 -1.29 -11.39
CA ASN A 122 -4.54 -1.22 -12.84
C ASN A 122 -3.06 -1.35 -13.24
N PRO A 123 -2.75 -1.71 -14.50
CA PRO A 123 -1.36 -1.92 -14.93
C PRO A 123 -0.46 -0.72 -14.69
N THR A 124 0.74 -1.00 -14.18
CA THR A 124 1.82 -0.02 -14.02
C THR A 124 3.01 -0.37 -14.93
N PRO A 125 3.95 0.55 -15.14
CA PRO A 125 5.16 0.25 -15.91
C PRO A 125 6.09 -0.80 -15.27
N TRP A 126 5.85 -1.16 -13.97
CA TRP A 126 6.74 -2.03 -13.20
C TRP A 126 6.31 -3.49 -13.16
N LEU A 127 5.11 -3.83 -13.67
CA LEU A 127 4.57 -5.20 -13.73
C LEU A 127 4.60 -5.89 -12.34
N THR A 128 4.02 -5.26 -11.36
CA THR A 128 4.01 -5.72 -9.97
C THR A 128 3.09 -6.93 -9.76
N PRO A 129 3.26 -7.71 -8.66
CA PRO A 129 2.53 -8.97 -8.46
C PRO A 129 1.00 -8.89 -8.45
N ARG A 130 0.42 -7.74 -8.07
CA ARG A 130 -1.04 -7.60 -7.92
C ARG A 130 -1.60 -6.55 -8.88
N GLU A 131 -1.24 -6.68 -10.16
CA GLU A 131 -1.79 -5.89 -11.25
C GLU A 131 -2.74 -6.72 -12.11
N CYS A 132 -3.78 -6.08 -12.63
CA CYS A 132 -4.68 -6.69 -13.61
C CYS A 132 -5.26 -5.62 -14.54
N SER A 133 -5.91 -6.05 -15.63
CA SER A 133 -6.59 -5.09 -16.52
C SER A 133 -7.74 -4.39 -15.79
N GLU A 134 -8.15 -3.22 -16.29
CA GLU A 134 -9.29 -2.48 -15.73
C GLU A 134 -10.59 -3.31 -15.77
N GLU A 135 -10.77 -4.16 -16.78
CA GLU A 135 -11.93 -5.05 -16.90
C GLU A 135 -11.92 -6.14 -15.82
N GLU A 136 -10.76 -6.71 -15.52
CA GLU A 136 -10.61 -7.69 -14.45
C GLU A 136 -10.76 -7.03 -13.08
N LEU A 137 -10.19 -5.84 -12.90
CA LEU A 137 -10.33 -5.07 -11.66
C LEU A 137 -11.81 -4.72 -11.41
N ALA A 138 -12.55 -4.30 -12.44
CA ALA A 138 -13.99 -4.04 -12.33
C ALA A 138 -14.76 -5.26 -11.84
N LYS A 139 -14.47 -6.47 -12.36
CA LYS A 139 -15.10 -7.73 -11.91
C LYS A 139 -14.77 -8.04 -10.45
N ARG A 140 -13.52 -7.81 -10.03
CA ARG A 140 -13.10 -8.00 -8.63
C ARG A 140 -13.85 -7.05 -7.71
N LEU A 141 -13.95 -5.79 -8.06
CA LEU A 141 -14.69 -4.79 -7.30
C LEU A 141 -16.18 -5.10 -7.22
N ASP A 142 -16.83 -5.44 -8.34
CA ASP A 142 -18.24 -5.85 -8.35
C ASP A 142 -18.48 -7.08 -7.45
N LYS A 143 -17.54 -8.03 -7.42
CA LYS A 143 -17.60 -9.19 -6.51
C LYS A 143 -17.52 -8.76 -5.05
N GLU A 144 -16.64 -7.82 -4.69
CA GLU A 144 -16.56 -7.32 -3.32
C GLU A 144 -17.83 -6.54 -2.92
N PHE A 145 -18.35 -5.67 -3.79
CA PHE A 145 -19.60 -4.97 -3.54
C PHE A 145 -20.81 -5.91 -3.43
N SER A 146 -20.82 -7.05 -4.13
CA SER A 146 -21.90 -8.04 -4.03
C SER A 146 -21.99 -8.76 -2.68
N ARG A 147 -21.01 -8.59 -1.79
CA ARG A 147 -20.99 -9.18 -0.44
C ARG A 147 -21.79 -8.38 0.58
N VAL A 148 -22.24 -7.18 0.21
CA VAL A 148 -22.93 -6.25 1.11
C VAL A 148 -24.23 -5.76 0.46
N ASP A 149 -25.24 -5.49 1.30
CA ASP A 149 -26.55 -5.03 0.84
C ASP A 149 -26.73 -3.51 0.96
N ARG A 150 -25.81 -2.83 1.67
CA ARG A 150 -25.88 -1.39 1.94
C ARG A 150 -24.52 -0.75 1.73
N TYR A 151 -24.52 0.48 1.18
CA TYR A 151 -23.31 1.22 0.87
C TYR A 151 -23.14 2.50 1.68
N ASP A 152 -24.21 2.98 2.33
CA ASP A 152 -24.17 4.20 3.15
C ASP A 152 -23.41 4.06 4.48
N ASN A 153 -23.07 2.82 4.86
CA ASN A 153 -22.21 2.47 5.99
C ASN A 153 -20.97 1.65 5.58
N LEU A 154 -20.66 1.64 4.29
CA LEU A 154 -19.58 0.84 3.72
C LEU A 154 -18.30 1.65 3.59
N LEU A 155 -17.20 1.07 4.03
CA LEU A 155 -15.84 1.52 3.85
C LEU A 155 -15.18 0.64 2.78
N CYS A 156 -14.53 1.26 1.81
CA CYS A 156 -13.81 0.56 0.74
C CYS A 156 -12.32 0.78 0.92
N ASN A 157 -11.57 -0.26 1.27
CA ASN A 157 -10.11 -0.25 1.32
C ASN A 157 -9.57 -0.78 -0.02
N PHE A 158 -9.50 0.10 -1.01
CA PHE A 158 -9.05 -0.21 -2.36
C PHE A 158 -7.68 0.41 -2.58
N HIS A 159 -6.66 -0.41 -2.82
CA HIS A 159 -5.29 0.07 -2.93
C HIS A 159 -5.14 1.10 -4.06
N ALA A 160 -5.68 0.83 -5.25
CA ALA A 160 -5.69 1.80 -6.34
C ALA A 160 -6.60 3.00 -6.03
N PRO A 161 -6.14 4.25 -6.22
CA PRO A 161 -6.99 5.43 -6.14
C PRO A 161 -7.88 5.57 -7.39
N PRO A 162 -9.02 6.29 -7.28
CA PRO A 162 -9.91 6.55 -8.41
C PRO A 162 -9.27 7.50 -9.43
N PHE A 163 -9.28 7.10 -10.71
CA PHE A 163 -8.72 7.87 -11.84
C PHE A 163 -9.29 9.29 -11.96
N GLY A 164 -8.44 10.24 -12.32
CA GLY A 164 -8.82 11.61 -12.63
C GLY A 164 -9.25 12.41 -11.40
N THR A 165 -8.60 12.16 -10.27
CA THR A 165 -8.78 12.89 -9.01
C THR A 165 -7.46 13.45 -8.51
N ILE A 166 -7.48 14.24 -7.43
CA ILE A 166 -6.23 14.69 -6.78
C ILE A 166 -5.53 13.56 -5.99
N LEU A 167 -6.11 12.35 -5.97
CA LEU A 167 -5.57 11.19 -5.25
C LEU A 167 -4.66 10.31 -6.12
N ASP A 168 -4.60 10.59 -7.43
CA ASP A 168 -3.92 9.74 -8.41
C ASP A 168 -2.92 10.48 -9.30
N ILE A 169 -2.48 11.66 -8.87
CA ILE A 169 -1.53 12.47 -9.62
C ILE A 169 -0.10 12.00 -9.36
N ALA A 170 0.58 11.54 -10.40
CA ALA A 170 1.98 11.12 -10.33
C ALA A 170 2.83 11.80 -11.42
N PRO A 171 4.15 11.82 -11.27
CA PRO A 171 5.06 12.26 -12.33
C PRO A 171 4.85 11.44 -13.59
N LYS A 172 4.67 12.12 -14.72
CA LYS A 172 4.66 11.47 -16.04
C LYS A 172 6.04 10.91 -16.34
N LEU A 173 6.09 9.66 -16.76
CA LEU A 173 7.33 8.96 -17.06
C LEU A 173 7.58 8.85 -18.56
N ASP A 174 8.84 8.99 -18.96
CA ASP A 174 9.28 8.68 -20.31
C ASP A 174 9.47 7.14 -20.49
N LYS A 175 9.86 6.73 -21.70
CA LYS A 175 10.10 5.30 -22.03
C LYS A 175 11.24 4.66 -21.20
N THR A 176 12.06 5.46 -20.53
CA THR A 176 13.15 5.00 -19.65
C THR A 176 12.77 5.07 -18.16
N LEU A 177 11.49 5.27 -17.85
CA LEU A 177 10.92 5.41 -16.50
C LEU A 177 11.49 6.61 -15.73
N LYS A 178 11.89 7.67 -16.44
CA LYS A 178 12.33 8.92 -15.83
C LYS A 178 11.23 9.97 -15.91
N PRO A 179 11.07 10.81 -14.87
CA PRO A 179 10.14 11.91 -14.90
C PRO A 179 10.39 12.86 -16.08
N VAL A 180 9.34 13.17 -16.81
CA VAL A 180 9.37 14.18 -17.88
C VAL A 180 9.35 15.57 -17.25
N ALA A 181 10.27 16.44 -17.66
CA ALA A 181 10.33 17.81 -17.16
C ALA A 181 10.40 18.82 -18.32
N HIS A 182 9.61 19.90 -18.22
CA HIS A 182 9.67 21.05 -19.12
C HIS A 182 9.99 22.32 -18.34
N PHE A 183 11.03 23.04 -18.77
CA PHE A 183 11.50 24.27 -18.11
C PHE A 183 11.69 24.13 -16.59
N GLY A 184 12.17 22.95 -16.14
CA GLY A 184 12.41 22.66 -14.71
C GLY A 184 11.17 22.22 -13.92
N ASN A 185 9.98 22.17 -14.52
CA ASN A 185 8.76 21.64 -13.91
C ASN A 185 8.53 20.20 -14.34
N ILE A 186 8.25 19.31 -13.38
CA ILE A 186 7.88 17.93 -13.67
C ILE A 186 6.43 17.91 -14.17
N GLU A 187 6.22 17.31 -15.34
CA GLU A 187 4.86 17.00 -15.83
C GLU A 187 4.23 15.94 -14.94
N THR A 188 2.94 16.08 -14.70
CA THR A 188 2.16 15.09 -13.93
C THR A 188 0.97 14.60 -14.75
N GLU A 189 0.52 13.40 -14.44
CA GLU A 189 -0.66 12.79 -15.06
C GLU A 189 -1.45 11.98 -14.03
N SER A 190 -2.71 11.68 -14.34
CA SER A 190 -3.56 10.78 -13.56
C SER A 190 -3.22 9.33 -13.91
N VAL A 191 -2.91 8.53 -12.90
CA VAL A 191 -2.48 7.13 -13.06
C VAL A 191 -3.34 6.12 -12.28
N GLY A 192 -4.38 6.59 -11.60
CA GLY A 192 -5.33 5.76 -10.86
C GLY A 192 -6.20 4.88 -11.75
N SER A 193 -7.08 4.10 -11.13
CA SER A 193 -7.95 3.16 -11.82
C SER A 193 -9.30 3.76 -12.21
N LYS A 194 -9.69 3.55 -13.47
CA LYS A 194 -11.03 3.85 -13.98
C LYS A 194 -12.08 2.93 -13.37
N ALA A 195 -11.77 1.65 -13.20
CA ALA A 195 -12.65 0.68 -12.57
C ALA A 195 -12.99 1.08 -11.13
N VAL A 196 -11.99 1.54 -10.34
CA VAL A 196 -12.22 2.04 -8.98
C VAL A 196 -13.09 3.29 -9.00
N ARG A 197 -12.83 4.25 -9.91
CA ARG A 197 -13.67 5.43 -10.06
C ARG A 197 -15.12 5.08 -10.37
N ASP A 198 -15.33 4.21 -11.36
CA ASP A 198 -16.66 3.82 -11.83
C ASP A 198 -17.42 3.06 -10.73
N ALA A 199 -16.74 2.18 -9.99
CA ALA A 199 -17.32 1.47 -8.86
C ALA A 199 -17.74 2.43 -7.74
N ILE A 200 -16.88 3.38 -7.33
CA ILE A 200 -17.23 4.38 -6.32
C ILE A 200 -18.42 5.24 -6.79
N MET A 201 -18.43 5.68 -8.05
CA MET A 201 -19.55 6.47 -8.59
C MET A 201 -20.86 5.68 -8.69
N LYS A 202 -20.79 4.38 -8.98
CA LYS A 202 -21.96 3.50 -9.08
C LYS A 202 -22.55 3.19 -7.71
N TYR A 203 -21.73 2.80 -6.74
CA TYR A 203 -22.18 2.29 -5.45
C TYR A 203 -22.25 3.35 -4.35
N GLN A 204 -21.51 4.43 -4.47
CA GLN A 204 -21.45 5.55 -3.53
C GLN A 204 -21.26 5.11 -2.07
N PRO A 205 -20.19 4.33 -1.76
CA PRO A 205 -19.89 3.96 -0.38
C PRO A 205 -19.63 5.21 0.48
N LEU A 206 -19.63 5.03 1.80
CA LEU A 206 -19.38 6.12 2.74
C LEU A 206 -17.95 6.67 2.62
N LEU A 207 -16.96 5.76 2.52
CA LEU A 207 -15.54 6.11 2.56
C LEU A 207 -14.74 5.24 1.58
N GLY A 208 -13.80 5.84 0.87
CA GLY A 208 -12.75 5.20 0.10
C GLY A 208 -11.39 5.45 0.74
N LEU A 209 -10.69 4.39 1.12
CA LEU A 209 -9.32 4.39 1.62
C LEU A 209 -8.41 3.89 0.50
N HIS A 210 -7.44 4.71 0.10
CA HIS A 210 -6.56 4.43 -1.02
C HIS A 210 -5.09 4.62 -0.63
N GLY A 211 -4.19 4.03 -1.41
CA GLY A 211 -2.75 4.17 -1.33
C GLY A 211 -2.13 4.24 -2.72
N HIS A 212 -1.13 3.40 -2.98
CA HIS A 212 -0.49 3.18 -4.28
C HIS A 212 0.30 4.38 -4.82
N ILE A 213 -0.30 5.55 -4.91
CA ILE A 213 0.34 6.76 -5.43
C ILE A 213 0.94 7.54 -4.26
N HIS A 214 2.24 7.36 -4.07
CA HIS A 214 2.98 7.88 -2.91
C HIS A 214 3.07 9.40 -2.89
N GLU A 215 3.04 10.05 -4.04
CA GLU A 215 3.12 11.49 -4.20
C GLU A 215 1.84 12.20 -3.72
N CYS A 216 0.73 11.48 -3.67
CA CYS A 216 -0.55 12.05 -3.28
C CYS A 216 -0.75 11.99 -1.75
N ASN A 217 -0.85 13.14 -1.12
CA ASN A 217 -1.33 13.29 0.25
C ASN A 217 -2.58 14.16 0.24
N ALA A 218 -3.71 13.55 -0.09
CA ALA A 218 -4.93 14.29 -0.39
C ALA A 218 -6.20 13.54 0.02
N HIS A 219 -7.29 14.30 0.13
CA HIS A 219 -8.65 13.76 0.22
C HIS A 219 -9.58 14.57 -0.70
N THR A 220 -10.63 13.93 -1.18
CA THR A 220 -11.64 14.56 -2.03
C THR A 220 -12.96 13.83 -1.91
N TYR A 221 -14.04 14.44 -2.39
CA TYR A 221 -15.32 13.78 -2.54
C TYR A 221 -15.51 13.33 -3.99
N LEU A 222 -15.90 12.07 -4.17
CA LEU A 222 -16.35 11.50 -5.44
C LEU A 222 -17.84 11.17 -5.32
N GLY A 223 -18.70 12.08 -5.77
CA GLY A 223 -20.11 12.05 -5.42
C GLY A 223 -20.31 12.28 -3.93
N LYS A 224 -20.89 11.29 -3.22
CA LYS A 224 -21.09 11.34 -1.76
C LYS A 224 -19.93 10.70 -0.99
N THR A 225 -19.09 9.94 -1.66
CA THR A 225 -17.99 9.18 -1.03
C THR A 225 -16.82 10.10 -0.71
N LEU A 226 -16.42 10.15 0.56
CA LEU A 226 -15.14 10.71 0.96
C LEU A 226 -14.03 9.74 0.58
N CYS A 227 -13.06 10.16 -0.24
CA CYS A 227 -11.90 9.37 -0.65
C CYS A 227 -10.63 9.99 -0.09
N VAL A 228 -9.74 9.18 0.48
CA VAL A 228 -8.47 9.63 1.05
C VAL A 228 -7.31 8.80 0.50
N ASN A 229 -6.17 9.45 0.25
CA ASN A 229 -4.89 8.80 0.00
C ASN A 229 -3.82 9.55 0.82
N PRO A 230 -3.20 8.93 1.83
CA PRO A 230 -2.20 9.60 2.67
C PRO A 230 -0.87 9.81 1.94
N GLY A 231 -0.66 9.15 0.80
CA GLY A 231 0.65 9.08 0.19
C GLY A 231 1.64 8.29 1.04
N SER A 232 2.93 8.43 0.71
CA SER A 232 3.99 7.77 1.47
C SER A 232 5.29 8.56 1.35
N ASP A 233 5.96 8.76 2.47
CA ASP A 233 7.30 9.38 2.55
C ASP A 233 8.27 8.53 3.39
N TYR A 234 8.08 7.20 3.34
CA TYR A 234 8.85 6.23 4.11
C TYR A 234 10.37 6.38 3.94
N ARG A 235 10.83 6.78 2.75
CA ARG A 235 12.25 7.02 2.48
C ARG A 235 12.85 8.16 3.31
N LYS A 236 12.01 9.06 3.83
CA LYS A 236 12.40 10.14 4.72
C LYS A 236 12.17 9.80 6.20
N GLY A 237 11.67 8.59 6.49
CA GLY A 237 11.27 8.17 7.82
C GLY A 237 10.00 8.86 8.33
N ILE A 238 9.17 9.39 7.44
CA ILE A 238 7.93 10.08 7.79
C ILE A 238 6.75 9.13 7.57
N LEU A 239 5.99 8.87 8.64
CA LEU A 239 4.70 8.19 8.57
C LEU A 239 3.61 9.22 8.22
N ARG A 240 2.88 8.97 7.15
CA ARG A 240 1.70 9.76 6.75
C ARG A 240 0.43 8.98 6.92
N GLY A 241 -0.61 9.63 7.39
CA GLY A 241 -1.89 9.01 7.63
C GLY A 241 -3.07 9.99 7.55
N TYR A 242 -4.26 9.43 7.67
CA TYR A 242 -5.48 10.17 7.92
C TYR A 242 -6.16 9.64 9.19
N VAL A 243 -6.62 10.54 10.03
CA VAL A 243 -7.64 10.23 11.02
C VAL A 243 -9.00 10.53 10.38
N VAL A 244 -9.94 9.60 10.49
CA VAL A 244 -11.28 9.74 9.94
C VAL A 244 -12.30 9.52 11.05
N ASP A 245 -13.10 10.54 11.35
CA ASP A 245 -14.29 10.40 12.16
C ASP A 245 -15.45 9.91 11.30
N LEU A 246 -15.97 8.75 11.62
CA LEU A 246 -17.14 8.20 10.94
C LEU A 246 -18.43 8.87 11.48
N PRO A 247 -19.49 8.93 10.65
CA PRO A 247 -20.74 9.59 11.04
C PRO A 247 -21.35 9.07 12.35
N SER A 248 -21.79 9.98 13.20
CA SER A 248 -22.52 9.70 14.42
C SER A 248 -23.85 10.48 14.45
N PRO A 249 -24.76 10.24 15.41
CA PRO A 249 -25.96 11.05 15.55
C PRO A 249 -25.68 12.56 15.69
N GLU A 250 -24.55 12.91 16.32
CA GLU A 250 -24.12 14.31 16.52
C GLU A 250 -23.37 14.87 15.31
N LYS A 251 -22.69 13.99 14.54
CA LYS A 251 -21.89 14.33 13.36
C LYS A 251 -22.34 13.50 12.16
N PRO A 252 -23.26 13.98 11.32
CA PRO A 252 -23.88 13.18 10.26
C PRO A 252 -22.99 12.95 9.02
N LYS A 253 -21.80 13.55 8.97
CA LYS A 253 -20.85 13.40 7.86
C LYS A 253 -19.53 12.87 8.37
N ALA A 254 -18.85 12.09 7.52
CA ALA A 254 -17.45 11.74 7.77
C ALA A 254 -16.57 13.00 7.69
N GLU A 255 -15.66 13.13 8.63
CA GLU A 255 -14.66 14.20 8.66
C GLU A 255 -13.26 13.54 8.66
N CYS A 256 -12.28 14.16 8.02
CA CYS A 256 -10.93 13.64 8.01
C CYS A 256 -9.89 14.75 8.11
N TRP A 257 -8.74 14.41 8.69
CA TRP A 257 -7.57 15.28 8.75
C TRP A 257 -6.28 14.47 8.66
N ARG A 258 -5.27 15.11 8.10
CA ARG A 258 -3.95 14.53 7.92
C ARG A 258 -3.21 14.43 9.24
N VAL A 259 -2.40 13.37 9.37
CA VAL A 259 -1.46 13.19 10.46
C VAL A 259 -0.10 12.79 9.91
N GLU A 260 0.97 13.23 10.56
CA GLU A 260 2.35 12.87 10.25
C GLU A 260 3.10 12.57 11.55
N GLY A 261 4.02 11.60 11.51
CA GLY A 261 4.87 11.22 12.63
C GLY A 261 6.21 10.62 12.20
#